data_c9272e177a1391c5692f760d9dc8414a
#
_entry.id   c9272e177a1391c5692f760d9dc8414a
#
_cell.length_a   1.000
_cell.length_b   1.000
_cell.length_c   1.000
_cell.angle_alpha   90.00
_cell.angle_beta   90.00
_cell.angle_gamma   90.00
#
_symmetry.space_group_name_H-M   'P 1'
#
loop_
_entity.id
_entity.type
_entity.pdbx_description
1 polymer ?
#
loop_
_entity_poly.entity_id
_entity_poly.type
_entity_poly.pdbx_seq_one_letter_code
_entity_poly.pdbx_strand_id
1 'polypeptide(L)' 'MNDIFVRALNLPHTVRGVTVIDDNGDFNIYINARLSPSQQAEVLEHEKRHIHYDDFASFEDIRKIERRAENK' A
#
# COMPACT_ATOMS: atom_id res chain seq x y z
N MET A 1 10.13 -12.39 -8.97
CA MET A 1 10.08 -12.46 -7.52
C MET A 1 9.52 -11.15 -6.98
N ASN A 2 8.64 -11.21 -6.02
CA ASN A 2 7.93 -10.00 -5.57
C ASN A 2 8.59 -9.41 -4.34
N ASP A 3 9.28 -8.30 -4.54
CA ASP A 3 9.87 -7.58 -3.43
C ASP A 3 8.89 -6.52 -2.93
N ILE A 4 9.10 -6.09 -1.70
CA ILE A 4 8.28 -5.06 -1.10
C ILE A 4 9.17 -3.87 -0.79
N PHE A 5 8.82 -2.73 -1.36
CA PHE A 5 9.54 -1.47 -1.12
C PHE A 5 8.62 -0.54 -0.36
N VAL A 6 9.15 0.08 0.67
CA VAL A 6 8.37 0.97 1.52
C VAL A 6 8.96 2.37 1.49
N ARG A 7 8.12 3.36 1.27
CA ARG A 7 8.55 4.77 1.22
C ARG A 7 7.54 5.63 1.94
N ALA A 8 8.02 6.66 2.59
CA ALA A 8 7.16 7.65 3.22
C ALA A 8 7.13 8.89 2.33
N LEU A 9 5.96 9.33 1.96
CA LEU A 9 5.76 10.48 1.09
C LEU A 9 4.73 11.40 1.71
N ASN A 10 4.79 12.68 1.35
CA ASN A 10 3.74 13.61 1.73
C ASN A 10 2.53 13.35 0.85
N LEU A 11 1.55 12.69 1.41
CA LEU A 11 0.31 12.39 0.73
C LEU A 11 -0.79 13.30 1.27
N PRO A 12 -1.90 13.44 0.53
CA PRO A 12 -3.05 14.15 1.09
C PRO A 12 -3.42 13.52 2.43
N HIS A 13 -3.85 14.33 3.38
CA HIS A 13 -4.10 13.82 4.73
C HIS A 13 -5.22 12.79 4.78
N THR A 14 -6.03 12.70 3.74
CA THR A 14 -7.07 11.67 3.67
C THR A 14 -6.52 10.32 3.24
N VAL A 15 -5.29 10.27 2.77
CA VAL A 15 -4.65 9.03 2.31
C VAL A 15 -3.62 8.60 3.32
N ARG A 16 -3.87 7.48 3.98
CA ARG A 16 -2.95 6.98 4.99
C ARG A 16 -1.81 6.18 4.37
N GLY A 17 -2.13 5.39 3.37
CA GLY A 17 -1.13 4.61 2.66
C GLY A 17 -1.74 3.98 1.42
N VAL A 18 -0.88 3.52 0.54
CA VAL A 18 -1.33 2.90 -0.71
C VAL A 18 -0.27 1.90 -1.16
N THR A 19 -0.72 0.80 -1.76
CA THR A 19 0.17 -0.20 -2.32
C THR A 19 -0.01 -0.22 -3.83
N VAL A 20 1.09 -0.13 -4.54
CA VAL A 20 1.09 -0.14 -6.00
C VAL A 20 1.98 -1.28 -6.48
N ILE A 21 1.49 -2.02 -7.46
CA ILE A 21 2.27 -3.09 -8.09
C ILE A 21 2.90 -2.50 -9.34
N ASP A 22 4.23 -2.58 -9.43
CA ASP A 22 4.91 -2.02 -10.61
C ASP A 22 5.01 -3.07 -11.73
N ASP A 23 5.65 -2.67 -12.81
CA ASP A 23 5.74 -3.51 -13.99
C ASP A 23 6.54 -4.79 -13.75
N ASN A 24 7.40 -4.78 -12.75
CA ASN A 24 8.18 -5.96 -12.39
C ASN A 24 7.43 -6.91 -11.49
N GLY A 25 6.22 -6.54 -11.08
CA GLY A 25 5.46 -7.34 -10.15
C GLY A 25 5.85 -7.12 -8.70
N ASP A 26 6.62 -6.07 -8.41
CA ASP A 26 7.01 -5.74 -7.06
C ASP A 26 5.98 -4.84 -6.41
N PHE A 27 5.90 -4.92 -5.09
CA PHE A 27 4.95 -4.12 -4.33
C PHE A 27 5.65 -2.86 -3.81
N ASN A 28 5.03 -1.72 -4.07
CA ASN A 28 5.52 -0.44 -3.59
C ASN A 28 4.50 0.11 -2.62
N ILE A 29 4.88 0.20 -1.35
CA ILE A 29 4.01 0.71 -0.31
C ILE A 29 4.41 2.16 -0.03
N TYR A 30 3.46 3.06 -0.19
CA TYR A 30 3.66 4.47 0.12
C TYR A 30 2.86 4.79 1.36
N ILE A 31 3.54 5.32 2.37
CA ILE A 31 2.93 5.66 3.64
C ILE A 31 2.97 7.16 3.79
N ASN A 32 1.88 7.74 4.29
CA ASN A 32 1.82 9.18 4.46
C ASN A 32 2.81 9.62 5.54
N ALA A 33 3.79 10.40 5.14
CA ALA A 33 4.82 10.89 6.04
C ALA A 33 4.27 11.85 7.10
N ARG A 34 3.05 12.34 6.91
CA ARG A 34 2.43 13.26 7.87
C ARG A 34 1.94 12.52 9.13
N LEU A 35 1.83 11.21 9.06
CA LEU A 35 1.40 10.42 10.21
C LEU A 35 2.51 10.31 11.23
N SER A 36 2.13 10.08 12.49
CA SER A 36 3.12 9.81 13.53
C SER A 36 3.84 8.50 13.24
N PRO A 37 5.03 8.29 13.83
CA PRO A 37 5.74 7.04 13.61
C PRO A 37 4.93 5.80 13.95
N SER A 38 4.15 5.83 15.03
CA SER A 38 3.34 4.67 15.39
C SER A 38 2.20 4.47 14.42
N GLN A 39 1.62 5.55 13.90
CA GLN A 39 0.58 5.43 12.89
C GLN A 39 1.14 4.90 11.59
N GLN A 40 2.34 5.33 11.23
CA GLN A 40 2.99 4.82 10.02
C GLN A 40 3.23 3.32 10.15
N ALA A 41 3.64 2.87 11.33
CA ALA A 41 3.86 1.44 11.55
C ALA A 41 2.56 0.65 11.41
N GLU A 42 1.46 1.20 11.93
CA GLU A 42 0.15 0.55 11.81
C GLU A 42 -0.27 0.44 10.35
N VAL A 43 -0.07 1.52 9.59
CA VAL A 43 -0.43 1.52 8.19
C VAL A 43 0.41 0.50 7.42
N LEU A 44 1.69 0.43 7.72
CA LEU A 44 2.57 -0.52 7.08
C LEU A 44 2.11 -1.96 7.34
N GLU A 45 1.76 -2.27 8.59
CA GLU A 45 1.24 -3.58 8.94
C GLU A 45 -0.02 -3.90 8.15
N HIS A 46 -0.90 -2.91 8.05
CA HIS A 46 -2.15 -3.07 7.34
C HIS A 46 -1.92 -3.37 5.87
N GLU A 47 -1.02 -2.60 5.24
CA GLU A 47 -0.72 -2.80 3.83
C GLU A 47 -0.05 -4.15 3.59
N LYS A 48 0.83 -4.55 4.48
CA LYS A 48 1.47 -5.85 4.37
C LYS A 48 0.47 -6.99 4.48
N ARG A 49 -0.54 -6.83 5.32
CA ARG A 49 -1.59 -7.83 5.43
C ARG A 49 -2.35 -7.96 4.13
N HIS A 50 -2.66 -6.84 3.49
CA HIS A 50 -3.33 -6.89 2.21
C HIS A 50 -2.49 -7.67 1.20
N ILE A 51 -1.21 -7.38 1.13
CA ILE A 51 -0.32 -8.08 0.21
C ILE A 51 -0.31 -9.57 0.55
N HIS A 52 -0.18 -9.89 1.82
CA HIS A 52 -0.05 -11.27 2.25
C HIS A 52 -1.30 -12.08 1.97
N TYR A 53 -2.45 -11.53 2.31
CA TYR A 53 -3.72 -12.23 2.11
C TYR A 53 -4.14 -12.24 0.65
N ASP A 54 -3.86 -11.17 -0.05
CA ASP A 54 -4.25 -11.06 -1.46
C ASP A 54 -3.22 -11.67 -2.38
N ASP A 55 -2.12 -12.15 -1.82
CA ASP A 55 -1.05 -12.75 -2.61
C ASP A 55 -1.56 -13.96 -3.40
N PHE A 56 -2.56 -14.62 -2.90
CA PHE A 56 -3.16 -15.77 -3.56
C PHE A 56 -4.30 -15.37 -4.47
N ALA A 57 -4.78 -14.16 -4.34
CA ALA A 57 -5.75 -13.60 -5.24
C ALA A 57 -4.98 -13.04 -6.44
N SER A 58 -5.69 -12.66 -7.46
CA SER A 58 -5.06 -12.09 -8.63
C SER A 58 -4.56 -10.68 -8.33
N PHE A 59 -3.60 -10.23 -9.11
CA PHE A 59 -3.15 -8.84 -9.03
C PHE A 59 -4.28 -7.86 -9.29
N GLU A 60 -5.27 -8.31 -10.03
CA GLU A 60 -6.44 -7.48 -10.32
C GLU A 60 -7.16 -7.06 -9.05
N ASP A 61 -7.26 -7.97 -8.10
CA ASP A 61 -7.97 -7.68 -6.86
C ASP A 61 -7.27 -6.58 -6.09
N ILE A 62 -5.95 -6.62 -6.05
CA ILE A 62 -5.18 -5.59 -5.37
C ILE A 62 -5.37 -4.25 -6.06
N ARG A 63 -5.35 -4.24 -7.38
CA ARG A 63 -5.56 -3.00 -8.12
C ARG A 63 -6.94 -2.42 -7.88
N LYS A 64 -7.93 -3.28 -7.83
CA LYS A 64 -9.30 -2.81 -7.58
C LYS A 64 -9.41 -2.16 -6.22
N ILE A 65 -8.77 -2.75 -5.23
CA ILE A 65 -8.80 -2.19 -3.89
C ILE A 65 -8.16 -0.81 -3.89
N GLU A 66 -7.05 -0.64 -4.56
CA GLU A 66 -6.38 0.64 -4.63
C GLU A 66 -7.21 1.68 -5.34
N ARG A 67 -7.85 1.30 -6.43
CA ARG A 67 -8.71 2.23 -7.15
C ARG A 67 -9.82 2.74 -6.28
N ARG A 68 -10.43 1.87 -5.48
CA ARG A 68 -11.49 2.29 -4.59
C ARG A 68 -10.99 3.29 -3.58
N ALA A 69 -9.81 3.06 -3.06
CA ALA A 69 -9.22 3.97 -2.10
C ALA A 69 -8.97 5.33 -2.72
N GLU A 70 -8.54 5.35 -3.98
CA GLU A 70 -8.27 6.59 -4.68
C GLU A 70 -9.53 7.34 -5.03
N ASN A 71 -10.60 6.62 -5.30
CA ASN A 71 -11.85 7.24 -5.73
C ASN A 71 -12.65 7.82 -4.59
N LYS A 72 -12.21 7.64 -3.39
CA LYS A 72 -12.83 8.26 -2.23
C LYS A 72 -12.14 9.54 -1.85
#